data_64159233b766b59e20f2f3ef7ec571c1
#
_entry.id   64159233b766b59e20f2f3ef7ec571c1
#
_cell.length_a   1.000
_cell.length_b   1.000
_cell.length_c   1.000
_cell.angle_alpha   90.00
_cell.angle_beta   90.00
_cell.angle_gamma   90.00
#
_symmetry.space_group_name_H-M   'P 1'
#
loop_
_entity.id
_entity.type
_entity.pdbx_description
1 polymer ?
#
loop_
_entity_poly.entity_id
_entity_poly.type
_entity_poly.pdbx_seq_one_letter_code
_entity_poly.pdbx_strand_id
1 'polypeptide(L)'
;MTNQEVLCTALRQSAIDSGCSPEDFTRPEHVVVRSRANPAARRYLQLPFFCDLVSYGSNVVASVSPEIEVPVRAYVNARTPEQCFETPDIYCLNEALAGYGVRVHHMAEYFLPDVTALHALPCRYETRLLRPAEFAAYYTPQCECTVRAAARAGCAGHGGV
;
A
#
# COMPACT_ATOMS: atom_id res chain seq x y z
N MET A 1 -13.43 19.38 -4.06
CA MET A 1 -12.25 18.62 -3.65
C MET A 1 -11.05 19.22 -4.34
N THR A 2 -9.98 19.51 -3.63
CA THR A 2 -8.73 20.08 -4.14
C THR A 2 -7.64 19.01 -4.16
N ASN A 3 -6.54 19.23 -4.90
CA ASN A 3 -5.39 18.33 -4.89
C ASN A 3 -4.82 18.13 -3.48
N GLN A 4 -4.84 19.18 -2.65
CA GLN A 4 -4.42 19.10 -1.26
C GLN A 4 -5.32 18.19 -0.42
N GLU A 5 -6.63 18.23 -0.62
CA GLU A 5 -7.57 17.33 0.08
C GLU A 5 -7.37 15.87 -0.37
N VAL A 6 -7.07 15.63 -1.66
CA VAL A 6 -6.72 14.29 -2.18
C VAL A 6 -5.47 13.77 -1.50
N LEU A 7 -4.40 14.57 -1.48
CA LEU A 7 -3.14 14.20 -0.82
C LEU A 7 -3.34 13.94 0.68
N CYS A 8 -4.02 14.82 1.39
CA CYS A 8 -4.31 14.62 2.81
C CYS A 8 -5.10 13.34 3.08
N THR A 9 -6.03 12.98 2.19
CA THR A 9 -6.80 11.74 2.32
C THR A 9 -5.90 10.51 2.12
N ALA A 10 -5.02 10.55 1.11
CA ALA A 10 -4.06 9.48 0.85
C ALA A 10 -3.08 9.29 2.02
N LEU A 11 -2.49 10.39 2.52
CA LEU A 11 -1.58 10.36 3.66
C LEU A 11 -2.23 9.78 4.93
N ARG A 12 -3.47 10.18 5.23
CA ARG A 12 -4.22 9.65 6.38
C ARG A 12 -4.46 8.15 6.25
N GLN A 13 -4.87 7.68 5.07
CA GLN A 13 -5.09 6.25 4.87
C GLN A 13 -3.78 5.45 4.95
N SER A 14 -2.72 5.93 4.32
CA SER A 14 -1.40 5.29 4.42
C SER A 14 -0.88 5.26 5.86
N ALA A 15 -1.11 6.30 6.63
CA ALA A 15 -0.73 6.34 8.04
C ALA A 15 -1.47 5.27 8.87
N ILE A 16 -2.77 5.08 8.63
CA ILE A 16 -3.56 4.01 9.25
C ILE A 16 -3.00 2.64 8.87
N ASP A 17 -2.69 2.43 7.59
CA ASP A 17 -2.19 1.16 7.07
C ASP A 17 -0.79 0.83 7.59
N SER A 18 0.09 1.82 7.68
CA SER A 18 1.47 1.65 8.16
C SER A 18 1.60 1.71 9.69
N GLY A 19 0.58 2.19 10.39
CA GLY A 19 0.60 2.33 11.85
C GLY A 19 1.44 3.51 12.35
N CYS A 20 1.42 4.63 11.62
CA CYS A 20 2.16 5.86 11.90
C CYS A 20 1.25 7.10 11.87
N SER A 21 1.84 8.28 11.94
CA SER A 21 1.15 9.57 11.76
C SER A 21 1.21 10.02 10.29
N PRO A 22 0.20 10.73 9.75
CA PRO A 22 0.27 11.32 8.41
C PRO A 22 1.48 12.23 8.20
N GLU A 23 1.89 12.94 9.25
CA GLU A 23 3.05 13.85 9.25
C GLU A 23 4.37 13.09 9.07
N ASP A 24 4.43 11.80 9.41
CA ASP A 24 5.62 10.98 9.25
C ASP A 24 6.04 10.84 7.78
N PHE A 25 5.11 10.95 6.83
CA PHE A 25 5.40 10.94 5.39
C PHE A 25 5.97 12.24 4.83
N THR A 26 5.98 13.31 5.64
CA THR A 26 6.44 14.65 5.21
C THR A 26 7.68 15.11 5.95
N ARG A 27 8.22 14.28 6.84
CA ARG A 27 9.48 14.54 7.54
C ARG A 27 10.67 14.50 6.58
N PRO A 28 11.76 15.21 6.89
CA PRO A 28 12.99 15.12 6.10
C PRO A 28 13.73 13.79 6.33
N GLU A 29 13.53 13.13 7.48
CA GLU A 29 14.19 11.88 7.81
C GLU A 29 13.28 10.68 7.52
N HIS A 30 13.88 9.54 7.18
CA HIS A 30 13.15 8.27 7.08
C HIS A 30 12.59 7.83 8.42
N VAL A 31 11.42 7.24 8.40
CA VAL A 31 10.71 6.77 9.58
C VAL A 31 10.58 5.26 9.55
N VAL A 32 10.96 4.59 10.62
CA VAL A 32 10.78 3.14 10.75
C VAL A 32 9.88 2.86 11.94
N VAL A 33 8.74 2.23 11.70
CA VAL A 33 7.74 1.90 12.71
C VAL A 33 7.51 0.38 12.75
N ARG A 34 7.07 -0.11 13.90
CA ARG A 34 6.67 -1.51 14.03
C ARG A 34 5.26 -1.72 13.49
N SER A 35 5.13 -2.62 12.54
CA SER A 35 3.84 -2.98 11.97
C SER A 35 2.93 -3.61 13.02
N ARG A 36 1.65 -3.25 12.98
CA ARG A 36 0.60 -3.75 13.89
C ARG A 36 -0.70 -3.93 13.15
N ALA A 37 -1.51 -4.86 13.61
CA ALA A 37 -2.88 -4.99 13.13
C ALA A 37 -3.67 -3.72 13.44
N ASN A 38 -4.46 -3.25 12.46
CA ASN A 38 -5.30 -2.07 12.60
C ASN A 38 -6.65 -2.32 11.92
N PRO A 39 -7.77 -2.33 12.65
CA PRO A 39 -9.09 -2.60 12.09
C PRO A 39 -9.58 -1.52 11.11
N ALA A 40 -9.01 -0.32 11.15
CA ALA A 40 -9.32 0.78 10.22
C ALA A 40 -8.46 0.73 8.94
N ALA A 41 -7.47 -0.16 8.87
CA ALA A 41 -6.67 -0.35 7.66
C ALA A 41 -7.49 -0.93 6.51
N ARG A 42 -7.00 -0.75 5.30
CA ARG A 42 -7.63 -1.31 4.10
C ARG A 42 -7.71 -2.84 4.20
N ARG A 43 -8.92 -3.37 4.00
CA ARG A 43 -9.26 -4.79 4.28
C ARG A 43 -8.47 -5.81 3.48
N TYR A 44 -7.89 -5.41 2.33
CA TYR A 44 -7.09 -6.32 1.51
C TYR A 44 -5.64 -6.44 1.98
N LEU A 45 -5.22 -5.59 2.92
CA LEU A 45 -3.88 -5.66 3.50
C LEU A 45 -3.82 -6.75 4.56
N GLN A 46 -2.75 -7.53 4.51
CA GLN A 46 -2.46 -8.55 5.52
C GLN A 46 -1.55 -7.96 6.59
N LEU A 47 -2.17 -7.37 7.62
CA LEU A 47 -1.45 -6.80 8.76
C LEU A 47 -1.29 -7.83 9.89
N PRO A 48 -0.18 -7.77 10.64
CA PRO A 48 0.95 -6.85 10.47
C PRO A 48 1.84 -7.20 9.28
N PHE A 49 2.39 -6.18 8.62
CA PHE A 49 3.39 -6.40 7.57
C PHE A 49 4.67 -6.99 8.14
N PHE A 50 5.32 -7.86 7.39
CA PHE A 50 6.70 -8.24 7.68
C PHE A 50 7.64 -7.10 7.30
N CYS A 51 7.50 -6.56 6.09
CA CYS A 51 8.21 -5.38 5.60
C CYS A 51 7.36 -4.66 4.55
N ASP A 52 7.05 -3.40 4.79
CA ASP A 52 6.39 -2.53 3.82
C ASP A 52 7.05 -1.15 3.83
N LEU A 53 7.41 -0.65 2.67
CA LEU A 53 8.03 0.66 2.48
C LEU A 53 7.12 1.53 1.63
N VAL A 54 6.79 2.72 2.12
CA VAL A 54 5.95 3.69 1.42
C VAL A 54 6.66 5.03 1.36
N SER A 55 6.64 5.68 0.20
CA SER A 55 7.14 7.03 0.01
C SER A 55 6.13 7.91 -0.70
N TYR A 56 6.08 9.17 -0.31
CA TYR A 56 5.41 10.26 -1.00
C TYR A 56 6.41 11.27 -1.58
N GLY A 57 7.69 10.86 -1.69
CA GLY A 57 8.78 11.64 -2.28
C GLY A 57 9.69 12.34 -1.26
N SER A 58 9.20 12.73 -0.07
CA SER A 58 10.01 13.43 0.93
C SER A 58 10.94 12.49 1.71
N ASN A 59 10.44 11.31 2.03
CA ASN A 59 11.13 10.28 2.81
C ASN A 59 10.56 8.90 2.54
N VAL A 60 11.02 7.90 3.27
CA VAL A 60 10.43 6.56 3.31
C VAL A 60 9.90 6.30 4.73
N VAL A 61 8.65 5.86 4.81
CA VAL A 61 8.07 5.26 6.00
C VAL A 61 8.12 3.74 5.83
N ALA A 62 8.86 3.06 6.68
CA ALA A 62 8.99 1.61 6.70
C ALA A 62 8.19 1.03 7.88
N SER A 63 7.17 0.23 7.59
CA SER A 63 6.39 -0.51 8.57
C SER A 63 6.87 -1.96 8.60
N VAL A 64 7.49 -2.37 9.71
CA VAL A 64 8.29 -3.61 9.75
C VAL A 64 7.98 -4.47 10.97
N SER A 65 8.25 -5.77 10.82
CA SER A 65 8.33 -6.69 11.94
C SER A 65 9.54 -6.37 12.83
N PRO A 66 9.44 -6.56 14.17
CA PRO A 66 10.53 -6.21 15.09
C PRO A 66 11.88 -6.86 14.76
N GLU A 67 11.87 -8.09 14.24
CA GLU A 67 13.10 -8.83 13.92
C GLU A 67 13.92 -8.22 12.79
N ILE A 68 13.29 -7.46 11.88
CA ILE A 68 13.98 -6.83 10.74
C ILE A 68 14.12 -5.31 10.88
N GLU A 69 13.71 -4.74 12.01
CA GLU A 69 13.78 -3.29 12.23
C GLU A 69 15.19 -2.74 12.02
N VAL A 70 16.20 -3.41 12.56
CA VAL A 70 17.60 -2.96 12.45
C VAL A 70 18.13 -2.98 11.02
N PRO A 71 18.06 -4.10 10.26
CA PRO A 71 18.55 -4.12 8.89
C PRO A 71 17.76 -3.19 7.96
N VAL A 72 16.44 -3.06 8.11
CA VAL A 72 15.65 -2.14 7.28
C VAL A 72 15.96 -0.69 7.60
N ARG A 73 16.12 -0.33 8.86
CA ARG A 73 16.56 1.01 9.27
C ARG A 73 17.92 1.36 8.67
N ALA A 74 18.88 0.44 8.72
CA ALA A 74 20.19 0.64 8.08
C ALA A 74 20.07 0.83 6.56
N TYR A 75 19.19 0.04 5.92
CA TYR A 75 18.94 0.13 4.48
C TYR A 75 18.39 1.50 4.07
N VAL A 76 17.31 1.95 4.70
CA VAL A 76 16.66 3.22 4.30
C VAL A 76 17.54 4.42 4.65
N ASN A 77 18.22 4.43 5.80
CA ASN A 77 19.04 5.57 6.20
C ASN A 77 20.33 5.75 5.37
N ALA A 78 20.75 4.76 4.62
CA ALA A 78 21.90 4.84 3.72
C ALA A 78 21.54 5.34 2.31
N ARG A 79 20.28 5.68 2.04
CA ARG A 79 19.75 5.94 0.70
C ARG A 79 18.83 7.14 0.65
N THR A 80 18.68 7.72 -0.54
CA THR A 80 17.58 8.66 -0.79
C THR A 80 16.25 7.89 -0.93
N PRO A 81 15.09 8.59 -0.82
CA PRO A 81 13.80 7.95 -1.03
C PRO A 81 13.70 7.17 -2.36
N GLU A 82 14.21 7.75 -3.45
CA GLU A 82 14.20 7.15 -4.79
C GLU A 82 15.04 5.87 -4.81
N GLN A 83 16.26 5.93 -4.29
CA GLN A 83 17.18 4.79 -4.26
C GLN A 83 16.59 3.59 -3.48
N CYS A 84 15.73 3.85 -2.50
CA CYS A 84 15.07 2.78 -1.76
C CYS A 84 14.15 1.89 -2.63
N PHE A 85 13.75 2.37 -3.81
CA PHE A 85 12.83 1.68 -4.72
C PHE A 85 13.45 1.33 -6.08
N GLU A 86 14.74 1.64 -6.28
CA GLU A 86 15.41 1.40 -7.55
C GLU A 86 16.33 0.18 -7.49
N THR A 87 16.62 -0.37 -8.67
CA THR A 87 17.71 -1.32 -8.85
C THR A 87 19.02 -0.54 -9.11
N PRO A 88 20.15 -0.96 -8.57
CA PRO A 88 20.38 -2.24 -7.87
C PRO A 88 20.09 -2.22 -6.36
N ASP A 89 19.70 -1.10 -5.77
CA ASP A 89 19.57 -0.94 -4.31
C ASP A 89 18.58 -1.91 -3.68
N ILE A 90 17.47 -2.24 -4.37
CA ILE A 90 16.49 -3.20 -3.90
C ILE A 90 17.09 -4.62 -3.69
N TYR A 91 18.17 -4.95 -4.39
CA TYR A 91 18.88 -6.22 -4.15
C TYR A 91 19.57 -6.23 -2.78
N CYS A 92 20.09 -5.09 -2.33
CA CYS A 92 20.66 -4.98 -0.99
C CYS A 92 19.58 -5.20 0.10
N LEU A 93 18.36 -4.74 -0.12
CA LEU A 93 17.23 -5.05 0.77
C LEU A 93 16.93 -6.55 0.77
N ASN A 94 16.88 -7.18 -0.41
CA ASN A 94 16.66 -8.61 -0.53
C ASN A 94 17.75 -9.44 0.17
N GLU A 95 19.01 -9.04 0.06
CA GLU A 95 20.13 -9.67 0.77
C GLU A 95 19.96 -9.56 2.29
N ALA A 96 19.56 -8.37 2.77
CA ALA A 96 19.29 -8.16 4.19
C ALA A 96 18.10 -8.99 4.71
N LEU A 97 17.13 -9.29 3.86
CA LEU A 97 15.94 -10.08 4.18
C LEU A 97 16.14 -11.59 3.97
N ALA A 98 17.15 -12.01 3.20
CA ALA A 98 17.36 -13.41 2.82
C ALA A 98 17.50 -14.35 4.03
N GLY A 99 18.16 -13.89 5.10
CA GLY A 99 18.32 -14.66 6.35
C GLY A 99 16.99 -15.01 7.04
N TYR A 100 15.91 -14.30 6.70
CA TYR A 100 14.56 -14.52 7.21
C TYR A 100 13.68 -15.33 6.22
N GLY A 101 14.25 -15.77 5.10
CA GLY A 101 13.54 -16.53 4.07
C GLY A 101 12.53 -15.71 3.27
N VAL A 102 12.65 -14.40 3.28
CA VAL A 102 11.74 -13.47 2.60
C VAL A 102 12.49 -12.57 1.62
N ARG A 103 11.76 -12.00 0.68
CA ARG A 103 12.27 -11.06 -0.31
C ARG A 103 11.19 -10.06 -0.69
N VAL A 104 11.58 -8.96 -1.32
CA VAL A 104 10.63 -8.03 -1.93
C VAL A 104 9.79 -8.78 -2.96
N HIS A 105 8.49 -8.77 -2.74
CA HIS A 105 7.51 -9.51 -3.57
C HIS A 105 6.81 -8.59 -4.56
N HIS A 106 6.50 -7.38 -4.15
CA HIS A 106 5.70 -6.44 -4.92
C HIS A 106 6.26 -5.03 -4.77
N MET A 107 6.25 -4.31 -5.87
CA MET A 107 6.52 -2.88 -5.91
C MET A 107 5.48 -2.24 -6.83
N ALA A 108 4.91 -1.13 -6.41
CA ALA A 108 3.92 -0.42 -7.20
C ALA A 108 4.12 1.09 -7.06
N GLU A 109 3.89 1.78 -8.14
CA GLU A 109 3.78 3.22 -8.19
C GLU A 109 2.30 3.61 -8.24
N TYR A 110 1.90 4.55 -7.40
CA TYR A 110 0.53 5.04 -7.30
C TYR A 110 0.48 6.51 -7.69
N PHE A 111 -0.47 6.84 -8.54
CA PHE A 111 -0.70 8.21 -8.98
C PHE A 111 -1.94 8.77 -8.28
N LEU A 112 -1.80 9.95 -7.69
CA LEU A 112 -2.94 10.71 -7.21
C LEU A 112 -3.50 11.57 -8.37
N PRO A 113 -4.83 11.67 -8.50
CA PRO A 113 -5.41 12.47 -9.58
C PRO A 113 -5.15 13.97 -9.35
N ASP A 114 -4.80 14.67 -10.40
CA ASP A 114 -4.88 16.14 -10.44
C ASP A 114 -6.32 16.53 -10.75
N VAL A 115 -7.05 16.97 -9.73
CA VAL A 115 -8.47 17.32 -9.88
C VAL A 115 -8.71 18.52 -10.78
N THR A 116 -7.69 19.36 -11.02
CA THR A 116 -7.79 20.51 -11.94
C THR A 116 -7.68 20.08 -13.40
N ALA A 117 -7.05 18.94 -13.65
CA ALA A 117 -6.90 18.35 -14.98
C ALA A 117 -8.00 17.32 -15.29
N LEU A 118 -8.81 16.91 -14.30
CA LEU A 118 -9.89 15.98 -14.51
C LEU A 118 -11.01 16.62 -15.35
N HIS A 119 -11.36 15.95 -16.42
CA HIS A 119 -12.50 16.32 -17.26
C HIS A 119 -13.28 15.08 -17.66
N ALA A 120 -14.58 15.26 -17.89
CA ALA A 120 -15.41 14.17 -18.39
C ALA A 120 -14.98 13.79 -19.80
N LEU A 121 -14.63 12.52 -19.98
CA LEU A 121 -14.39 11.97 -21.32
C LEU A 121 -15.71 11.57 -21.96
N PRO A 122 -15.88 11.79 -23.26
CA PRO A 122 -17.07 11.32 -23.96
C PRO A 122 -17.15 9.79 -23.85
N CYS A 123 -18.25 9.32 -23.31
CA CYS A 123 -18.52 7.88 -23.20
C CYS A 123 -19.85 7.58 -23.90
N ARG A 124 -19.82 6.66 -24.86
CA ARG A 124 -21.04 6.20 -25.55
C ARG A 124 -21.88 5.20 -24.76
N TYR A 125 -21.34 4.73 -23.64
CA TYR A 125 -22.01 3.78 -22.77
C TYR A 125 -22.60 4.51 -21.57
N GLU A 126 -23.72 4.01 -21.08
CA GLU A 126 -24.27 4.44 -19.80
C GLU A 126 -23.31 4.02 -18.68
N THR A 127 -22.93 4.98 -17.84
CA THR A 127 -22.09 4.75 -16.68
C THR A 127 -22.84 5.13 -15.42
N ARG A 128 -22.77 4.28 -14.39
CA ARG A 128 -23.33 4.57 -13.08
C ARG A 128 -22.47 4.01 -11.95
N LEU A 129 -22.52 4.66 -10.80
CA LEU A 129 -21.88 4.16 -9.60
C LEU A 129 -22.80 3.13 -8.93
N LEU A 130 -22.29 1.92 -8.72
CA LEU A 130 -23.00 0.85 -8.05
C LEU A 130 -22.65 0.82 -6.56
N ARG A 131 -23.64 0.58 -5.73
CA ARG A 131 -23.43 0.27 -4.31
C ARG A 131 -23.11 -1.23 -4.16
N PRO A 132 -22.42 -1.65 -3.08
CA PRO A 132 -22.08 -3.06 -2.88
C PRO A 132 -23.23 -4.06 -3.03
N ALA A 133 -24.43 -3.71 -2.58
CA ALA A 133 -25.62 -4.56 -2.69
C ALA A 133 -26.12 -4.75 -4.14
N GLU A 134 -25.72 -3.87 -5.05
CA GLU A 134 -26.14 -3.91 -6.46
C GLU A 134 -25.23 -4.76 -7.34
N PHE A 135 -24.05 -5.15 -6.84
CA PHE A 135 -23.03 -5.85 -7.65
C PHE A 135 -23.46 -7.25 -8.06
N ALA A 136 -24.24 -7.94 -7.24
CA ALA A 136 -24.60 -9.35 -7.48
C ALA A 136 -25.27 -9.56 -8.84
N ALA A 137 -26.08 -8.62 -9.31
CA ALA A 137 -26.79 -8.68 -10.58
C ALA A 137 -25.85 -8.59 -11.81
N TYR A 138 -24.63 -8.11 -11.63
CA TYR A 138 -23.64 -7.91 -12.70
C TYR A 138 -22.57 -9.00 -12.74
N TYR A 139 -22.57 -9.91 -11.77
CA TYR A 139 -21.68 -11.06 -11.78
C TYR A 139 -22.24 -12.14 -12.70
N THR A 140 -21.68 -12.21 -13.89
CA THR A 140 -21.99 -13.28 -14.84
C THR A 140 -21.03 -14.46 -14.63
N PRO A 141 -21.37 -15.68 -15.13
CA PRO A 141 -20.46 -16.84 -15.07
C PRO A 141 -19.07 -16.56 -15.65
N GLN A 142 -18.97 -15.69 -16.65
CA GLN A 142 -17.70 -15.28 -17.26
C GLN A 142 -16.82 -14.45 -16.31
N CYS A 143 -17.44 -13.78 -15.34
CA CYS A 143 -16.72 -12.99 -14.32
C CYS A 143 -16.38 -13.78 -13.06
N GLU A 144 -16.85 -15.02 -12.92
CA GLU A 144 -16.69 -15.83 -11.70
C GLU A 144 -15.23 -16.06 -11.32
N CYS A 145 -14.32 -16.24 -12.27
CA CYS A 145 -12.90 -16.45 -11.98
C CYS A 145 -12.27 -15.22 -11.30
N THR A 146 -12.61 -14.01 -11.74
CA THR A 146 -12.11 -12.76 -11.17
C THR A 146 -12.73 -12.49 -9.80
N VAL A 147 -14.03 -12.76 -9.63
CA VAL A 147 -14.75 -12.58 -8.38
C VAL A 147 -14.32 -13.59 -7.33
N ARG A 148 -14.11 -14.87 -7.71
CA ARG A 148 -13.62 -15.90 -6.80
C ARG A 148 -12.20 -15.63 -6.34
N ALA A 149 -11.35 -15.04 -7.17
CA ALA A 149 -10.01 -14.61 -6.75
C ALA A 149 -10.08 -13.50 -5.70
N ALA A 150 -10.92 -12.49 -5.91
CA ALA A 150 -11.14 -11.41 -4.96
C ALA A 150 -11.83 -11.88 -3.65
N ALA A 151 -12.80 -12.79 -3.75
CA ALA A 151 -13.49 -13.37 -2.59
C ALA A 151 -12.56 -14.29 -1.77
N ARG A 152 -11.67 -15.06 -2.41
CA ARG A 152 -10.67 -15.88 -1.74
C ARG A 152 -9.62 -15.03 -1.03
N ALA A 153 -9.21 -13.92 -1.61
CA ALA A 153 -8.34 -12.95 -0.94
C ALA A 153 -9.00 -12.33 0.29
N GLY A 154 -10.34 -12.16 0.28
CA GLY A 154 -11.11 -11.66 1.41
C GLY A 154 -11.46 -12.71 2.48
N CYS A 155 -11.48 -14.01 2.14
CA CYS A 155 -11.87 -15.10 3.04
C CYS A 155 -10.67 -15.84 3.67
N ALA A 156 -9.45 -15.64 3.19
CA ALA A 156 -8.25 -16.27 3.77
C ALA A 156 -7.87 -15.74 5.17
N GLY A 157 -8.63 -14.80 5.71
CA GLY A 157 -8.41 -14.22 7.05
C GLY A 157 -9.23 -14.86 8.19
N HIS A 158 -9.99 -15.94 7.96
CA HIS A 158 -10.77 -16.59 9.03
C HIS A 158 -10.57 -18.11 8.96
N GLY A 159 -9.50 -18.58 9.57
CA GLY A 159 -9.31 -20.02 9.77
C GLY A 159 -7.93 -20.37 10.26
N GLY A 160 -7.77 -20.49 11.59
CA GLY A 160 -6.59 -21.06 12.18
C GLY A 160 -6.51 -20.78 13.68
N VAL A 161 -6.99 -21.72 14.41
CA VAL A 161 -6.87 -22.06 15.82
C VAL A 161 -5.53 -21.67 16.44
#